data_db95ad1a6978962c96e149a57a5ed53b
#
_entry.id   db95ad1a6978962c96e149a57a5ed53b
#
_cell.length_a   1.000
_cell.length_b   1.000
_cell.length_c   1.000
_cell.angle_alpha   90.00
_cell.angle_beta   90.00
_cell.angle_gamma   90.00
#
_symmetry.space_group_name_H-M   'P 1'
#
loop_
_entity.id
_entity.type
_entity.pdbx_description
1 polymer ?
#
loop_
_entity_poly.entity_id
_entity_poly.type
_entity_poly.pdbx_seq_one_letter_code
_entity_poly.pdbx_strand_id
1 'polypeptide(L)'
;MQIAFAASECTPFAKTGGLADVVGALPRALTTLGHRVSVYLPLYTRVRKFLDAEPKYAVRSITIPFRYYNRFVGVVDGGERDGVQFYFIECPELFDRQELYGPKGADYTDNAERFGLFCRAVIESAKSIGVPEVFHLHDWQAALIPVYLRTTYASDPALSSAATVLTIHNAAYQGTFPPTTTEQLLFPWDIFTMDKVEQFDHFNFLKGGLVFSDKLTTVSRKYAEEIQTPEFGEQLDGILHKRAADLHGILNGVDYAQWDPATDHNLAAHYTRENLEGKRVCRADLLHAFQLENVAETTPIIGIVSRLATQKGFDIVAQIAEKLAERDIVVTALGSGDPYYENLFRDWAFRHPASVAVRFGYNEVLSHKIEAGADMFLMPSRYEPSGLNQMYSLKYGTVPIVRATGGLDDTVEEWGPVKGIGTGFKFAGFNPLDLLEEIDRAIEAFHDKTGWLRLMRNGMAMNYSWSAPASEYVKVYEEAARLRD
;
A
#
# COMPACT_ATOMS: atom_id res chain seq x y z
N MET A 1 24.83 -2.54 4.38
CA MET A 1 24.61 -2.79 2.93
C MET A 1 24.26 -1.49 2.22
N GLN A 2 24.50 -1.44 0.90
CA GLN A 2 23.96 -0.43 0.01
C GLN A 2 22.71 -0.99 -0.67
N ILE A 3 21.57 -0.35 -0.51
CA ILE A 3 20.28 -0.81 -1.00
C ILE A 3 19.68 0.26 -1.89
N ALA A 4 19.27 -0.11 -3.11
CA ALA A 4 18.59 0.78 -4.04
C ALA A 4 17.13 0.36 -4.19
N PHE A 5 16.21 1.21 -3.79
CA PHE A 5 14.78 1.06 -4.04
C PHE A 5 14.44 1.57 -5.42
N ALA A 6 13.64 0.82 -6.17
CA ALA A 6 13.04 1.27 -7.42
C ALA A 6 11.52 1.13 -7.30
N ALA A 7 10.81 2.25 -7.43
CA ALA A 7 9.36 2.31 -7.26
C ALA A 7 8.73 3.37 -8.17
N SER A 8 7.45 3.23 -8.41
CA SER A 8 6.66 4.22 -9.13
C SER A 8 6.08 5.32 -8.21
N GLU A 9 6.02 5.05 -6.90
CA GLU A 9 5.45 5.95 -5.90
C GLU A 9 6.33 6.02 -4.65
N CYS A 10 6.32 7.19 -4.00
CA CYS A 10 6.95 7.42 -2.69
C CYS A 10 6.39 8.70 -2.09
N THR A 11 5.93 8.67 -0.84
CA THR A 11 5.62 9.91 -0.09
C THR A 11 6.89 10.66 0.24
N PRO A 12 6.89 12.02 0.19
CA PRO A 12 5.77 12.90 -0.13
C PRO A 12 5.68 13.25 -1.63
N PHE A 13 6.47 12.64 -2.52
CA PHE A 13 6.65 13.04 -3.92
C PHE A 13 5.48 12.64 -4.83
N ALA A 14 5.06 11.38 -4.76
CA ALA A 14 4.02 10.82 -5.61
C ALA A 14 3.28 9.72 -4.87
N LYS A 15 1.94 9.82 -4.76
CA LYS A 15 1.10 8.86 -4.05
C LYS A 15 -0.22 8.65 -4.75
N THR A 16 -0.60 7.38 -4.92
CA THR A 16 -1.95 6.93 -5.27
C THR A 16 -2.45 5.84 -4.32
N GLY A 17 -1.54 5.12 -3.63
CA GLY A 17 -1.86 4.01 -2.76
C GLY A 17 -0.84 3.77 -1.64
N GLY A 18 -0.97 2.62 -0.97
CA GLY A 18 -0.12 2.24 0.17
C GLY A 18 1.35 1.97 -0.20
N LEU A 19 1.66 1.68 -1.48
CA LEU A 19 3.03 1.55 -1.96
C LEU A 19 3.86 2.80 -1.63
N ALA A 20 3.28 3.98 -1.85
CA ALA A 20 3.96 5.24 -1.56
C ALA A 20 4.33 5.41 -0.08
N ASP A 21 3.47 4.94 0.83
CA ASP A 21 3.72 4.99 2.27
C ASP A 21 4.87 4.06 2.66
N VAL A 22 4.92 2.86 2.09
CA VAL A 22 6.01 1.90 2.31
C VAL A 22 7.34 2.47 1.84
N VAL A 23 7.41 2.95 0.59
CA VAL A 23 8.65 3.50 0.00
C VAL A 23 9.06 4.82 0.67
N GLY A 24 8.13 5.53 1.29
CA GLY A 24 8.42 6.73 2.09
C GLY A 24 8.94 6.42 3.50
N ALA A 25 8.66 5.24 4.07
CA ALA A 25 8.94 4.94 5.46
C ALA A 25 10.01 3.85 5.68
N LEU A 26 9.95 2.72 4.95
CA LEU A 26 10.91 1.63 5.08
C LEU A 26 12.37 2.05 4.82
N PRO A 27 12.69 2.87 3.78
CA PRO A 27 14.06 3.36 3.59
C PRO A 27 14.61 4.08 4.82
N ARG A 28 13.84 4.95 5.46
CA ARG A 28 14.22 5.65 6.70
C ARG A 28 14.48 4.68 7.84
N ALA A 29 13.63 3.67 8.00
CA ALA A 29 13.82 2.66 9.04
C ALA A 29 15.12 1.85 8.80
N LEU A 30 15.45 1.53 7.55
CA LEU A 30 16.70 0.84 7.18
C LEU A 30 17.94 1.70 7.45
N THR A 31 17.87 3.02 7.23
CA THR A 31 19.01 3.91 7.57
C THR A 31 19.27 3.95 9.06
N THR A 32 18.25 3.87 9.91
CA THR A 32 18.43 3.77 11.36
C THR A 32 19.10 2.46 11.81
N LEU A 33 19.04 1.43 10.97
CA LEU A 33 19.76 0.15 11.15
C LEU A 33 21.19 0.17 10.57
N GLY A 34 21.66 1.32 10.06
CA GLY A 34 23.01 1.51 9.56
C GLY A 34 23.20 1.14 8.09
N HIS A 35 22.13 0.97 7.31
CA HIS A 35 22.21 0.74 5.88
C HIS A 35 22.23 2.06 5.09
N ARG A 36 22.91 2.08 3.94
CA ARG A 36 22.84 3.20 2.99
C ARG A 36 21.74 2.93 1.98
N VAL A 37 20.76 3.79 1.93
CA VAL A 37 19.58 3.58 1.09
C VAL A 37 19.43 4.71 0.09
N SER A 38 19.21 4.34 -1.18
CA SER A 38 18.79 5.25 -2.24
C SER A 38 17.44 4.84 -2.80
N VAL A 39 16.63 5.82 -3.22
CA VAL A 39 15.31 5.60 -3.82
C VAL A 39 15.29 6.21 -5.21
N TYR A 40 14.94 5.40 -6.21
CA TYR A 40 14.76 5.81 -7.59
C TYR A 40 13.27 5.89 -7.93
N LEU A 41 12.84 7.03 -8.47
CA LEU A 41 11.47 7.31 -8.89
C LEU A 41 11.46 7.95 -10.27
N PRO A 42 10.38 7.80 -11.07
CA PRO A 42 10.20 8.64 -12.25
C PRO A 42 10.00 10.12 -11.85
N LEU A 43 10.54 11.05 -12.63
CA LEU A 43 10.36 12.49 -12.42
C LEU A 43 9.02 12.95 -13.02
N TYR A 44 7.94 12.65 -12.30
CA TYR A 44 6.60 13.10 -12.69
C TYR A 44 6.44 14.62 -12.55
N THR A 45 5.43 15.20 -13.22
CA THR A 45 5.09 16.63 -13.09
C THR A 45 4.93 17.06 -11.64
N ARG A 46 4.27 16.25 -10.79
CA ARG A 46 4.07 16.55 -9.36
C ARG A 46 5.38 16.53 -8.56
N VAL A 47 6.30 15.63 -8.91
CA VAL A 47 7.64 15.55 -8.28
C VAL A 47 8.44 16.80 -8.64
N ARG A 48 8.44 17.19 -9.91
CA ARG A 48 9.12 18.41 -10.37
C ARG A 48 8.60 19.65 -9.65
N LYS A 49 7.28 19.78 -9.49
CA LYS A 49 6.66 20.86 -8.72
C LYS A 49 7.03 20.84 -7.23
N PHE A 50 7.15 19.65 -6.66
CA PHE A 50 7.53 19.48 -5.26
C PHE A 50 8.99 19.88 -5.00
N LEU A 51 9.90 19.60 -5.93
CA LEU A 51 11.30 19.96 -5.80
C LEU A 51 11.54 21.47 -5.90
N ASP A 52 10.70 22.18 -6.66
CA ASP A 52 10.68 23.66 -6.83
C ASP A 52 12.09 24.30 -6.94
N ALA A 53 12.99 23.65 -7.67
CA ALA A 53 14.38 24.06 -7.83
C ALA A 53 14.92 23.67 -9.22
N GLU A 54 15.96 24.38 -9.67
CA GLU A 54 16.72 23.96 -10.85
C GLU A 54 17.32 22.56 -10.64
N PRO A 55 17.13 21.63 -11.57
CA PRO A 55 17.55 20.24 -11.41
C PRO A 55 19.08 20.15 -11.34
N LYS A 56 19.57 19.52 -10.27
CA LYS A 56 20.94 19.04 -10.19
C LYS A 56 20.99 17.63 -10.75
N TYR A 57 21.89 17.36 -11.67
CA TYR A 57 22.00 16.04 -12.28
C TYR A 57 23.12 15.22 -11.64
N ALA A 58 22.78 14.05 -11.11
CA ALA A 58 23.77 13.02 -10.79
C ALA A 58 24.35 12.42 -12.06
N VAL A 59 23.52 12.21 -13.09
CA VAL A 59 23.93 11.83 -14.45
C VAL A 59 23.15 12.66 -15.47
N ARG A 60 23.85 13.40 -16.33
CA ARG A 60 23.20 14.34 -17.26
C ARG A 60 22.47 13.66 -18.41
N SER A 61 23.03 12.55 -18.91
CA SER A 61 22.42 11.84 -20.03
C SER A 61 22.84 10.38 -20.04
N ILE A 62 21.83 9.52 -20.10
CA ILE A 62 21.97 8.08 -20.37
C ILE A 62 21.18 7.78 -21.63
N THR A 63 21.74 6.99 -22.52
CA THR A 63 21.03 6.52 -23.73
C THR A 63 20.40 5.17 -23.43
N ILE A 64 19.08 5.10 -23.52
CA ILE A 64 18.30 3.87 -23.39
C ILE A 64 17.80 3.44 -24.78
N PRO A 65 18.34 2.35 -25.35
CA PRO A 65 17.91 1.88 -26.66
C PRO A 65 16.58 1.14 -26.59
N PHE A 66 15.76 1.37 -27.61
CA PHE A 66 14.56 0.62 -27.98
C PHE A 66 14.74 0.08 -29.41
N ARG A 67 13.85 -0.79 -29.86
CA ARG A 67 14.01 -1.46 -31.18
C ARG A 67 14.26 -0.50 -32.34
N TYR A 68 13.57 0.65 -32.38
CA TYR A 68 13.62 1.55 -33.54
C TYR A 68 14.21 2.93 -33.23
N TYR A 69 14.48 3.25 -31.97
CA TYR A 69 14.96 4.56 -31.53
C TYR A 69 15.65 4.46 -30.17
N ASN A 70 16.27 5.55 -29.80
CA ASN A 70 16.83 5.71 -28.46
C ASN A 70 16.04 6.76 -27.68
N ARG A 71 15.94 6.59 -26.36
CA ARG A 71 15.53 7.63 -25.43
C ARG A 71 16.74 8.16 -24.67
N PHE A 72 16.72 9.43 -24.36
CA PHE A 72 17.74 10.07 -23.54
C PHE A 72 17.12 10.37 -22.17
N VAL A 73 17.83 9.99 -21.12
CA VAL A 73 17.35 10.05 -19.74
C VAL A 73 18.34 10.82 -18.90
N GLY A 74 17.85 11.83 -18.17
CA GLY A 74 18.60 12.46 -17.08
C GLY A 74 18.33 11.75 -15.75
N VAL A 75 19.29 11.81 -14.83
CA VAL A 75 19.12 11.38 -13.45
C VAL A 75 19.26 12.61 -12.55
N VAL A 76 18.15 13.10 -12.06
CA VAL A 76 18.13 14.27 -11.18
C VAL A 76 18.45 13.83 -9.74
N ASP A 77 19.39 14.52 -9.12
CA ASP A 77 19.72 14.36 -7.71
C ASP A 77 18.71 15.12 -6.85
N GLY A 78 17.85 14.39 -6.16
CA GLY A 78 16.85 14.94 -5.25
C GLY A 78 17.37 15.30 -3.86
N GLY A 79 18.66 15.04 -3.63
CA GLY A 79 19.30 15.23 -2.34
C GLY A 79 18.95 14.16 -1.32
N GLU A 80 19.53 14.30 -0.14
CA GLU A 80 19.29 13.42 0.99
C GLU A 80 18.18 13.97 1.89
N ARG A 81 17.26 13.09 2.32
CA ARG A 81 16.21 13.40 3.29
C ARG A 81 16.12 12.27 4.30
N ASP A 82 16.22 12.57 5.58
CA ASP A 82 16.18 11.58 6.67
C ASP A 82 17.15 10.40 6.48
N GLY A 83 18.36 10.70 5.95
CA GLY A 83 19.39 9.69 5.67
C GLY A 83 19.17 8.88 4.39
N VAL A 84 18.12 9.14 3.61
CA VAL A 84 17.80 8.48 2.35
C VAL A 84 18.15 9.38 1.18
N GLN A 85 18.93 8.89 0.22
CA GLN A 85 19.26 9.58 -1.03
C GLN A 85 18.18 9.36 -2.07
N PHE A 86 17.69 10.43 -2.72
CA PHE A 86 16.68 10.36 -3.77
C PHE A 86 17.24 10.66 -5.15
N TYR A 87 16.87 9.84 -6.14
CA TYR A 87 17.17 10.02 -7.54
C TYR A 87 15.89 9.97 -8.37
N PHE A 88 15.75 10.90 -9.31
CA PHE A 88 14.57 10.97 -10.19
C PHE A 88 14.97 10.75 -11.64
N ILE A 89 14.34 9.78 -12.28
CA ILE A 89 14.54 9.44 -13.69
C ILE A 89 13.76 10.42 -14.55
N GLU A 90 14.46 11.27 -15.25
CA GLU A 90 13.91 12.31 -16.12
C GLU A 90 13.82 11.83 -17.57
N CYS A 91 12.60 11.72 -18.07
CA CYS A 91 12.27 11.57 -19.49
C CYS A 91 10.92 12.29 -19.69
N PRO A 92 10.93 13.59 -20.06
CA PRO A 92 9.72 14.40 -20.07
C PRO A 92 8.61 13.82 -20.95
N GLU A 93 8.96 13.25 -22.10
CA GLU A 93 7.99 12.66 -23.05
C GLU A 93 7.18 11.52 -22.41
N LEU A 94 7.75 10.84 -21.40
CA LEU A 94 7.13 9.68 -20.75
C LEU A 94 6.59 9.98 -19.34
N PHE A 95 7.22 10.89 -18.60
CA PHE A 95 6.90 11.10 -17.19
C PHE A 95 6.36 12.47 -16.85
N ASP A 96 6.48 13.49 -17.71
CA ASP A 96 5.89 14.80 -17.45
C ASP A 96 4.39 14.79 -17.75
N ARG A 97 3.65 14.07 -16.93
CA ARG A 97 2.20 13.84 -17.04
C ARG A 97 1.51 14.07 -15.71
N GLN A 98 0.22 14.41 -15.76
CA GLN A 98 -0.59 14.71 -14.57
C GLN A 98 -0.78 13.46 -13.70
N GLU A 99 -1.15 12.34 -14.32
CA GLU A 99 -1.44 11.10 -13.64
C GLU A 99 -0.25 10.13 -13.74
N LEU A 100 -0.06 9.30 -12.73
CA LEU A 100 1.08 8.37 -12.67
C LEU A 100 0.97 7.25 -13.71
N TYR A 101 -0.22 6.68 -13.87
CA TYR A 101 -0.44 5.46 -14.67
C TYR A 101 -1.35 5.67 -15.86
N GLY A 102 -2.24 6.65 -15.81
CA GLY A 102 -3.20 6.93 -16.89
C GLY A 102 -4.29 7.88 -16.45
N PRO A 103 -5.05 8.45 -17.39
CA PRO A 103 -6.20 9.28 -17.08
C PRO A 103 -7.26 8.45 -16.35
N LYS A 104 -8.16 9.13 -15.63
CA LYS A 104 -9.20 8.46 -14.82
C LYS A 104 -9.95 7.41 -15.66
N GLY A 105 -9.86 6.16 -15.23
CA GLY A 105 -10.55 5.02 -15.85
C GLY A 105 -9.78 4.27 -16.95
N ALA A 106 -8.54 4.65 -17.27
CA ALA A 106 -7.72 3.95 -18.26
C ALA A 106 -6.22 4.12 -17.99
N ASP A 107 -5.42 3.13 -18.40
CA ASP A 107 -3.97 3.20 -18.38
C ASP A 107 -3.43 3.96 -19.61
N TYR A 108 -2.24 4.56 -19.49
CA TYR A 108 -1.53 5.05 -20.66
C TYR A 108 -1.10 3.87 -21.55
N THR A 109 -1.34 4.00 -22.84
CA THR A 109 -1.04 2.94 -23.84
C THR A 109 0.46 2.66 -23.98
N ASP A 110 1.32 3.58 -23.55
CA ASP A 110 2.78 3.48 -23.57
C ASP A 110 3.40 3.07 -22.22
N ASN A 111 2.61 2.55 -21.29
CA ASN A 111 3.12 2.12 -19.98
C ASN A 111 4.21 1.05 -20.08
N ALA A 112 4.19 0.17 -21.08
CA ALA A 112 5.26 -0.78 -21.33
C ALA A 112 6.61 -0.07 -21.61
N GLU A 113 6.60 0.95 -22.46
CA GLU A 113 7.79 1.77 -22.75
C GLU A 113 8.23 2.56 -21.52
N ARG A 114 7.28 3.21 -20.84
CA ARG A 114 7.55 4.06 -19.67
C ARG A 114 8.29 3.28 -18.57
N PHE A 115 7.74 2.16 -18.15
CA PHE A 115 8.32 1.40 -17.04
C PHE A 115 9.43 0.46 -17.48
N GLY A 116 9.48 0.03 -18.74
CA GLY A 116 10.65 -0.59 -19.34
C GLY A 116 11.88 0.33 -19.37
N LEU A 117 11.67 1.60 -19.78
CA LEU A 117 12.70 2.65 -19.71
C LEU A 117 13.11 2.90 -18.27
N PHE A 118 12.18 3.05 -17.33
CA PHE A 118 12.47 3.28 -15.92
C PHE A 118 13.40 2.20 -15.36
N CYS A 119 13.09 0.92 -15.58
CA CYS A 119 13.90 -0.21 -15.13
C CYS A 119 15.34 -0.16 -15.67
N ARG A 120 15.51 0.08 -16.98
CA ARG A 120 16.84 0.19 -17.58
C ARG A 120 17.59 1.43 -17.10
N ALA A 121 16.90 2.56 -16.97
CA ALA A 121 17.49 3.80 -16.48
C ALA A 121 18.01 3.65 -15.05
N VAL A 122 17.31 2.94 -14.17
CA VAL A 122 17.78 2.63 -12.80
C VAL A 122 19.07 1.82 -12.85
N ILE A 123 19.15 0.77 -13.67
CA ILE A 123 20.36 -0.06 -13.81
C ILE A 123 21.53 0.77 -14.31
N GLU A 124 21.37 1.51 -15.40
CA GLU A 124 22.44 2.33 -15.99
C GLU A 124 22.86 3.50 -15.06
N SER A 125 21.91 4.04 -14.29
CA SER A 125 22.20 5.03 -13.25
C SER A 125 23.08 4.43 -12.15
N ALA A 126 22.76 3.24 -11.69
CA ALA A 126 23.53 2.52 -10.68
C ALA A 126 24.97 2.24 -11.14
N LYS A 127 25.18 1.89 -12.41
CA LYS A 127 26.54 1.74 -12.98
C LYS A 127 27.36 3.03 -12.91
N SER A 128 26.72 4.18 -13.03
CA SER A 128 27.38 5.49 -13.04
C SER A 128 27.58 6.07 -11.64
N ILE A 129 26.64 5.82 -10.72
CA ILE A 129 26.61 6.40 -9.37
C ILE A 129 27.24 5.46 -8.35
N GLY A 130 26.97 4.16 -8.49
CA GLY A 130 27.42 3.08 -7.62
C GLY A 130 26.41 1.94 -7.62
N VAL A 131 26.89 0.73 -7.95
CA VAL A 131 26.03 -0.46 -7.98
C VAL A 131 25.71 -0.86 -6.53
N PRO A 132 24.41 -1.01 -6.18
CA PRO A 132 24.03 -1.45 -4.85
C PRO A 132 24.30 -2.95 -4.65
N GLU A 133 24.39 -3.38 -3.40
CA GLU A 133 24.42 -4.81 -3.06
C GLU A 133 23.06 -5.45 -3.31
N VAL A 134 21.97 -4.68 -3.10
CA VAL A 134 20.59 -5.14 -3.28
C VAL A 134 19.75 -4.10 -4.02
N PHE A 135 19.10 -4.51 -5.10
CA PHE A 135 17.98 -3.77 -5.68
C PHE A 135 16.68 -4.26 -5.03
N HIS A 136 15.99 -3.37 -4.32
CA HIS A 136 14.65 -3.62 -3.78
C HIS A 136 13.59 -3.00 -4.69
N LEU A 137 12.78 -3.83 -5.28
CA LEU A 137 11.88 -3.52 -6.40
C LEU A 137 10.44 -3.58 -5.94
N HIS A 138 9.61 -2.66 -6.40
CA HIS A 138 8.23 -2.56 -5.95
C HIS A 138 7.25 -2.68 -7.10
N ASP A 139 6.42 -3.72 -7.07
CA ASP A 139 5.36 -4.04 -8.02
C ASP A 139 5.85 -4.16 -9.48
N TRP A 140 4.93 -4.27 -10.43
CA TRP A 140 5.21 -4.51 -11.83
C TRP A 140 6.03 -3.40 -12.49
N GLN A 141 5.96 -2.17 -11.99
CA GLN A 141 6.67 -1.03 -12.55
C GLN A 141 8.19 -1.13 -12.44
N ALA A 142 8.69 -1.86 -11.46
CA ALA A 142 10.11 -2.11 -11.27
C ALA A 142 10.51 -3.56 -11.59
N ALA A 143 9.55 -4.43 -11.91
CA ALA A 143 9.74 -5.87 -12.03
C ALA A 143 10.63 -6.31 -13.21
N LEU A 144 10.92 -5.44 -14.19
CA LEU A 144 11.84 -5.77 -15.26
C LEU A 144 13.32 -5.61 -14.90
N ILE A 145 13.67 -4.99 -13.77
CA ILE A 145 15.07 -4.88 -13.35
C ILE A 145 15.73 -6.27 -13.24
N PRO A 146 15.19 -7.26 -12.52
CA PRO A 146 15.79 -8.59 -12.45
C PRO A 146 15.80 -9.30 -13.80
N VAL A 147 14.79 -9.07 -14.66
CA VAL A 147 14.77 -9.64 -16.02
C VAL A 147 15.96 -9.10 -16.82
N TYR A 148 16.17 -7.80 -16.83
CA TYR A 148 17.31 -7.19 -17.50
C TYR A 148 18.65 -7.66 -16.94
N LEU A 149 18.80 -7.71 -15.62
CA LEU A 149 20.04 -8.16 -14.96
C LEU A 149 20.40 -9.60 -15.34
N ARG A 150 19.41 -10.47 -15.54
CA ARG A 150 19.62 -11.90 -15.86
C ARG A 150 19.59 -12.21 -17.35
N THR A 151 19.35 -11.22 -18.21
CA THR A 151 19.34 -11.35 -19.68
C THR A 151 20.29 -10.36 -20.33
N THR A 152 19.86 -9.13 -20.56
CA THR A 152 20.62 -8.08 -21.27
C THR A 152 21.95 -7.75 -20.61
N TYR A 153 22.00 -7.75 -19.28
CA TYR A 153 23.20 -7.42 -18.49
C TYR A 153 23.86 -8.65 -17.84
N ALA A 154 23.48 -9.86 -18.23
CA ALA A 154 23.98 -11.10 -17.61
C ALA A 154 25.52 -11.27 -17.66
N SER A 155 26.16 -10.67 -18.64
CA SER A 155 27.63 -10.70 -18.81
C SER A 155 28.33 -9.44 -18.28
N ASP A 156 27.62 -8.49 -17.69
CA ASP A 156 28.22 -7.27 -17.13
C ASP A 156 28.78 -7.56 -15.72
N PRO A 157 30.14 -7.59 -15.57
CA PRO A 157 30.74 -7.98 -14.28
C PRO A 157 30.44 -7.00 -13.14
N ALA A 158 30.11 -5.73 -13.46
CA ALA A 158 29.78 -4.74 -12.45
C ALA A 158 28.41 -5.02 -11.78
N LEU A 159 27.53 -5.71 -12.49
CA LEU A 159 26.17 -6.02 -12.04
C LEU A 159 25.97 -7.46 -11.55
N SER A 160 26.98 -8.32 -11.72
CA SER A 160 26.88 -9.76 -11.46
C SER A 160 26.58 -10.10 -10.00
N SER A 161 27.12 -9.34 -9.05
CA SER A 161 26.93 -9.51 -7.60
C SER A 161 25.68 -8.80 -7.06
N ALA A 162 24.99 -7.99 -7.85
CA ALA A 162 23.79 -7.28 -7.39
C ALA A 162 22.63 -8.25 -7.20
N ALA A 163 22.15 -8.36 -5.96
CA ALA A 163 20.97 -9.13 -5.61
C ALA A 163 19.68 -8.36 -5.88
N THR A 164 18.58 -9.09 -5.99
CA THR A 164 17.25 -8.52 -6.27
C THR A 164 16.20 -9.06 -5.31
N VAL A 165 15.43 -8.16 -4.72
CA VAL A 165 14.25 -8.46 -3.91
C VAL A 165 13.06 -7.74 -4.52
N LEU A 166 12.00 -8.46 -4.85
CA LEU A 166 10.77 -7.89 -5.40
C LEU A 166 9.64 -7.96 -4.36
N THR A 167 9.06 -6.81 -4.03
CA THR A 167 7.86 -6.72 -3.18
C THR A 167 6.60 -6.62 -4.04
N ILE A 168 5.66 -7.52 -3.78
CA ILE A 168 4.31 -7.52 -4.33
C ILE A 168 3.40 -6.80 -3.36
N HIS A 169 2.93 -5.58 -3.72
CA HIS A 169 1.95 -4.85 -2.91
C HIS A 169 0.53 -5.28 -3.23
N ASN A 170 0.25 -5.60 -4.50
CA ASN A 170 -1.04 -6.12 -4.92
C ASN A 170 -0.90 -6.93 -6.23
N ALA A 171 -1.12 -8.24 -6.15
CA ALA A 171 -1.00 -9.16 -7.29
C ALA A 171 -2.00 -8.90 -8.44
N ALA A 172 -3.08 -8.14 -8.18
CA ALA A 172 -4.04 -7.76 -9.21
C ALA A 172 -3.48 -6.78 -10.26
N TYR A 173 -2.38 -6.08 -9.94
CA TYR A 173 -1.71 -5.15 -10.86
C TYR A 173 -0.43 -5.78 -11.39
N GLN A 174 -0.43 -6.18 -12.68
CA GLN A 174 0.63 -7.04 -13.23
C GLN A 174 1.46 -6.41 -14.33
N GLY A 175 0.98 -5.34 -14.97
CA GLY A 175 1.65 -4.76 -16.13
C GLY A 175 1.68 -5.76 -17.30
N THR A 176 0.50 -6.04 -17.84
CA THR A 176 0.30 -7.00 -18.94
C THR A 176 0.20 -6.27 -20.27
N PHE A 177 1.05 -6.63 -21.22
CA PHE A 177 1.23 -5.93 -22.49
C PHE A 177 1.29 -6.89 -23.68
N PRO A 178 1.10 -6.40 -24.94
CA PRO A 178 1.20 -7.24 -26.13
C PRO A 178 2.57 -7.96 -26.25
N PRO A 179 2.65 -9.11 -26.94
CA PRO A 179 3.91 -9.86 -27.14
C PRO A 179 5.01 -9.05 -27.84
N THR A 180 4.63 -8.08 -28.67
CA THR A 180 5.54 -7.14 -29.33
C THR A 180 6.40 -6.31 -28.38
N THR A 181 6.00 -6.23 -27.11
CA THR A 181 6.78 -5.62 -26.03
C THR A 181 8.15 -6.29 -25.86
N THR A 182 8.27 -7.60 -26.14
CA THR A 182 9.53 -8.34 -26.13
C THR A 182 10.57 -7.67 -27.03
N GLU A 183 10.18 -7.38 -28.28
CA GLU A 183 11.07 -6.73 -29.23
C GLU A 183 11.24 -5.23 -28.94
N GLN A 184 10.15 -4.56 -28.55
CA GLN A 184 10.18 -3.13 -28.24
C GLN A 184 11.23 -2.84 -27.15
N LEU A 185 11.28 -3.66 -26.11
CA LEU A 185 12.19 -3.52 -24.98
C LEU A 185 13.53 -4.22 -25.16
N LEU A 186 13.79 -4.77 -26.35
CA LEU A 186 15.03 -5.48 -26.74
C LEU A 186 15.31 -6.72 -25.90
N PHE A 187 14.30 -7.44 -25.49
CA PHE A 187 14.48 -8.76 -24.90
C PHE A 187 14.64 -9.84 -26.00
N PRO A 188 15.44 -10.87 -25.76
CA PRO A 188 15.50 -12.02 -26.65
C PRO A 188 14.17 -12.81 -26.58
N TRP A 189 13.73 -13.38 -27.70
CA TRP A 189 12.45 -14.10 -27.77
C TRP A 189 12.41 -15.39 -26.92
N ASP A 190 13.55 -15.92 -26.54
CA ASP A 190 13.65 -17.11 -25.67
C ASP A 190 13.19 -16.86 -24.24
N ILE A 191 12.95 -15.58 -23.83
CA ILE A 191 12.29 -15.29 -22.56
C ILE A 191 10.77 -15.24 -22.68
N PHE A 192 10.22 -15.13 -23.89
CA PHE A 192 8.76 -15.09 -24.08
C PHE A 192 8.20 -16.51 -24.09
N THR A 193 8.21 -17.14 -22.93
CA THR A 193 7.74 -18.50 -22.70
C THR A 193 6.87 -18.56 -21.44
N MET A 194 6.01 -19.54 -21.34
CA MET A 194 5.06 -19.72 -20.23
C MET A 194 5.71 -19.87 -18.86
N ASP A 195 6.95 -20.35 -18.81
CA ASP A 195 7.74 -20.46 -17.58
C ASP A 195 8.52 -19.21 -17.21
N LYS A 196 8.50 -18.14 -18.05
CA LYS A 196 9.21 -16.88 -17.83
C LYS A 196 8.26 -15.70 -17.84
N VAL A 197 8.19 -14.91 -18.93
CA VAL A 197 7.44 -13.63 -18.97
C VAL A 197 6.08 -13.72 -19.67
N GLU A 198 5.84 -14.79 -20.45
CA GLU A 198 4.59 -14.96 -21.17
C GLU A 198 3.47 -15.37 -20.21
N GLN A 199 2.30 -14.73 -20.33
CA GLN A 199 1.07 -15.04 -19.61
C GLN A 199 -0.13 -14.84 -20.55
N PHE A 200 -0.79 -15.92 -20.95
CA PHE A 200 -1.95 -15.90 -21.87
C PHE A 200 -1.70 -15.06 -23.13
N ASP A 201 -0.62 -15.38 -23.86
CA ASP A 201 -0.17 -14.67 -25.06
C ASP A 201 0.18 -13.19 -24.85
N HIS A 202 0.45 -12.78 -23.61
CA HIS A 202 0.90 -11.41 -23.27
C HIS A 202 2.22 -11.42 -22.53
N PHE A 203 2.95 -10.31 -22.63
CA PHE A 203 4.14 -10.05 -21.84
C PHE A 203 3.73 -9.51 -20.47
N ASN A 204 3.99 -10.25 -19.39
CA ASN A 204 3.62 -9.88 -18.05
C ASN A 204 4.86 -9.45 -17.24
N PHE A 205 4.91 -8.16 -16.85
CA PHE A 205 6.06 -7.60 -16.14
C PHE A 205 6.23 -8.20 -14.75
N LEU A 206 5.13 -8.27 -13.98
CA LEU A 206 5.19 -8.82 -12.63
C LEU A 206 5.65 -10.28 -12.65
N LYS A 207 5.10 -11.10 -13.56
CA LYS A 207 5.54 -12.49 -13.75
C LYS A 207 7.03 -12.58 -14.04
N GLY A 208 7.55 -11.72 -14.93
CA GLY A 208 8.99 -11.62 -15.19
C GLY A 208 9.78 -11.37 -13.91
N GLY A 209 9.34 -10.39 -13.11
CA GLY A 209 9.95 -10.10 -11.81
C GLY A 209 9.90 -11.29 -10.85
N LEU A 210 8.75 -12.00 -10.77
CA LEU A 210 8.60 -13.19 -9.93
C LEU A 210 9.54 -14.33 -10.32
N VAL A 211 9.80 -14.50 -11.61
CA VAL A 211 10.68 -15.57 -12.12
C VAL A 211 12.14 -15.24 -11.90
N PHE A 212 12.54 -13.99 -12.14
CA PHE A 212 13.96 -13.61 -12.24
C PHE A 212 14.55 -12.98 -10.97
N SER A 213 13.74 -12.57 -9.98
CA SER A 213 14.23 -12.05 -8.70
C SER A 213 14.84 -13.14 -7.81
N ASP A 214 15.83 -12.77 -7.01
CA ASP A 214 16.47 -13.69 -6.06
C ASP A 214 15.55 -14.04 -4.90
N LYS A 215 14.87 -13.04 -4.31
CA LYS A 215 13.87 -13.20 -3.27
C LYS A 215 12.61 -12.40 -3.59
N LEU A 216 11.51 -12.85 -3.01
CA LEU A 216 10.19 -12.23 -3.15
C LEU A 216 9.68 -11.86 -1.78
N THR A 217 9.04 -10.70 -1.68
CA THR A 217 8.30 -10.31 -0.47
C THR A 217 6.89 -9.88 -0.82
N THR A 218 6.00 -9.96 0.14
CA THR A 218 4.69 -9.31 0.08
C THR A 218 4.34 -8.73 1.44
N VAL A 219 3.27 -7.98 1.52
CA VAL A 219 3.02 -6.98 2.56
C VAL A 219 2.26 -7.49 3.79
N SER A 220 2.05 -8.80 3.91
CA SER A 220 1.58 -9.48 5.12
C SER A 220 1.82 -10.99 5.04
N ARG A 221 1.81 -11.68 6.17
CA ARG A 221 2.02 -13.15 6.23
C ARG A 221 0.83 -13.87 5.62
N LYS A 222 -0.36 -13.47 6.02
CA LYS A 222 -1.60 -14.06 5.48
C LYS A 222 -1.73 -13.85 3.98
N TYR A 223 -1.40 -12.67 3.47
CA TYR A 223 -1.43 -12.42 2.04
C TYR A 223 -0.40 -13.26 1.28
N ALA A 224 0.78 -13.52 1.85
CA ALA A 224 1.75 -14.46 1.24
C ALA A 224 1.18 -15.88 1.07
N GLU A 225 0.34 -16.35 2.00
CA GLU A 225 -0.38 -17.61 1.87
C GLU A 225 -1.49 -17.52 0.82
N GLU A 226 -2.30 -16.47 0.86
CA GLU A 226 -3.46 -16.26 0.00
C GLU A 226 -3.08 -16.18 -1.48
N ILE A 227 -2.05 -15.41 -1.87
CA ILE A 227 -1.64 -15.25 -3.28
C ILE A 227 -1.06 -16.52 -3.91
N GLN A 228 -0.77 -17.55 -3.15
CA GLN A 228 -0.39 -18.87 -3.64
C GLN A 228 -1.59 -19.76 -3.99
N THR A 229 -2.82 -19.25 -3.83
CA THR A 229 -4.06 -19.95 -4.12
C THR A 229 -4.74 -19.38 -5.37
N PRO A 230 -5.53 -20.19 -6.12
CA PRO A 230 -6.26 -19.71 -7.29
C PRO A 230 -7.26 -18.58 -6.98
N GLU A 231 -7.75 -18.50 -5.73
CA GLU A 231 -8.73 -17.49 -5.32
C GLU A 231 -8.12 -16.06 -5.26
N PHE A 232 -6.86 -15.94 -4.82
CA PHE A 232 -6.23 -14.64 -4.57
C PHE A 232 -4.95 -14.41 -5.39
N GLY A 233 -4.45 -15.44 -6.10
CA GLY A 233 -3.19 -15.35 -6.83
C GLY A 233 -3.27 -14.64 -8.17
N GLU A 234 -4.47 -14.19 -8.59
CA GLU A 234 -4.68 -13.44 -9.83
C GLU A 234 -4.01 -14.11 -11.05
N GLN A 235 -4.13 -15.45 -11.12
CA GLN A 235 -3.54 -16.31 -12.15
C GLN A 235 -1.99 -16.39 -12.10
N LEU A 236 -1.36 -15.87 -11.06
CA LEU A 236 0.05 -16.05 -10.76
C LEU A 236 0.30 -17.04 -9.61
N ASP A 237 -0.75 -17.65 -9.05
CA ASP A 237 -0.71 -18.64 -7.96
C ASP A 237 0.28 -19.78 -8.25
N GLY A 238 0.31 -20.28 -9.47
CA GLY A 238 1.21 -21.36 -9.86
C GLY A 238 2.69 -20.99 -9.73
N ILE A 239 3.11 -19.81 -10.19
CA ILE A 239 4.50 -19.34 -10.03
C ILE A 239 4.80 -18.97 -8.57
N LEU A 240 3.86 -18.35 -7.87
CA LEU A 240 4.01 -17.99 -6.45
C LEU A 240 4.16 -19.23 -5.58
N HIS A 241 3.35 -20.26 -5.82
CA HIS A 241 3.48 -21.55 -5.15
C HIS A 241 4.83 -22.24 -5.46
N LYS A 242 5.29 -22.20 -6.71
CA LYS A 242 6.60 -22.71 -7.10
C LYS A 242 7.75 -21.98 -6.39
N ARG A 243 7.58 -20.70 -6.11
CA ARG A 243 8.55 -19.84 -5.43
C ARG A 243 8.25 -19.66 -3.93
N ALA A 244 7.42 -20.54 -3.33
CA ALA A 244 7.01 -20.44 -1.93
C ALA A 244 8.19 -20.33 -0.93
N ALA A 245 9.30 -21.04 -1.21
CA ALA A 245 10.52 -20.99 -0.37
C ALA A 245 11.26 -19.65 -0.43
N ASP A 246 11.02 -18.84 -1.45
CA ASP A 246 11.64 -17.53 -1.63
C ASP A 246 10.68 -16.38 -1.31
N LEU A 247 9.40 -16.69 -1.04
CA LEU A 247 8.34 -15.70 -0.78
C LEU A 247 8.20 -15.47 0.73
N HIS A 248 8.44 -14.23 1.16
CA HIS A 248 8.33 -13.80 2.55
C HIS A 248 7.17 -12.81 2.73
N GLY A 249 6.24 -13.10 3.61
CA GLY A 249 5.19 -12.17 4.04
C GLY A 249 5.72 -11.26 5.17
N ILE A 250 5.96 -10.00 4.89
CA ILE A 250 6.43 -9.00 5.87
C ILE A 250 5.37 -7.93 6.03
N LEU A 251 4.80 -7.81 7.24
CA LEU A 251 3.76 -6.83 7.52
C LEU A 251 4.31 -5.42 7.37
N ASN A 252 3.55 -4.52 6.70
CA ASN A 252 3.90 -3.11 6.63
C ASN A 252 3.86 -2.46 8.01
N GLY A 253 4.73 -1.47 8.21
CA GLY A 253 4.73 -0.64 9.41
C GLY A 253 3.86 0.61 9.29
N VAL A 254 3.68 1.28 10.42
CA VAL A 254 3.02 2.58 10.55
C VAL A 254 4.07 3.64 10.87
N ASP A 255 3.95 4.82 10.24
CA ASP A 255 4.70 6.01 10.62
C ASP A 255 3.99 6.73 11.78
N TYR A 256 4.38 6.39 13.00
CA TYR A 256 3.82 7.01 14.21
C TYR A 256 4.25 8.47 14.42
N ALA A 257 5.14 9.03 13.59
CA ALA A 257 5.36 10.48 13.60
C ALA A 257 4.16 11.25 13.02
N GLN A 258 3.36 10.58 12.16
CA GLN A 258 2.16 11.15 11.57
C GLN A 258 0.87 10.62 12.25
N TRP A 259 0.87 9.34 12.64
CA TRP A 259 -0.32 8.63 13.13
C TRP A 259 -0.19 8.26 14.62
N ASP A 260 -0.19 9.28 15.52
CA ASP A 260 -0.21 9.08 16.97
C ASP A 260 -1.13 10.11 17.64
N PRO A 261 -2.22 9.68 18.32
CA PRO A 261 -3.18 10.59 18.94
C PRO A 261 -2.56 11.48 20.05
N ALA A 262 -1.38 11.13 20.55
CA ALA A 262 -0.67 11.95 21.53
C ALA A 262 -0.04 13.21 20.92
N THR A 263 0.27 13.21 19.62
CA THR A 263 1.03 14.26 18.94
C THR A 263 0.40 14.77 17.64
N ASP A 264 -0.66 14.14 17.18
CA ASP A 264 -1.32 14.45 15.91
C ASP A 264 -1.98 15.82 15.93
N HIS A 265 -1.42 16.76 15.20
CA HIS A 265 -1.89 18.15 15.11
C HIS A 265 -3.19 18.35 14.31
N ASN A 266 -3.71 17.30 13.65
CA ASN A 266 -5.00 17.33 12.97
C ASN A 266 -6.19 17.14 13.94
N LEU A 267 -5.93 16.77 15.20
CA LEU A 267 -6.95 16.49 16.19
C LEU A 267 -7.37 17.71 16.99
N ALA A 268 -8.64 17.74 17.38
CA ALA A 268 -9.16 18.77 18.28
C ALA A 268 -8.61 18.66 19.71
N ALA A 269 -8.21 17.46 20.14
CA ALA A 269 -7.54 17.22 21.42
C ALA A 269 -6.65 15.98 21.33
N HIS A 270 -5.49 16.04 22.01
CA HIS A 270 -4.59 14.91 22.14
C HIS A 270 -5.04 13.96 23.25
N TYR A 271 -4.72 12.68 23.12
CA TYR A 271 -4.99 11.67 24.12
C TYR A 271 -4.02 10.50 24.06
N THR A 272 -3.98 9.72 25.12
CA THR A 272 -3.12 8.52 25.22
C THR A 272 -3.94 7.33 25.67
N ARG A 273 -3.33 6.14 25.62
CA ARG A 273 -3.92 4.90 26.14
C ARG A 273 -4.33 4.99 27.63
N GLU A 274 -3.59 5.75 28.41
CA GLU A 274 -3.81 5.96 29.85
C GLU A 274 -4.93 6.98 30.11
N ASN A 275 -5.00 8.04 29.26
CA ASN A 275 -6.00 9.11 29.36
C ASN A 275 -6.73 9.29 28.01
N LEU A 276 -7.96 8.84 27.94
CA LEU A 276 -8.82 8.89 26.74
C LEU A 276 -9.79 10.09 26.72
N GLU A 277 -9.67 11.08 27.63
CA GLU A 277 -10.58 12.22 27.66
C GLU A 277 -10.59 13.01 26.35
N GLY A 278 -9.41 13.19 25.72
CA GLY A 278 -9.28 13.84 24.42
C GLY A 278 -10.05 13.14 23.29
N LYS A 279 -10.22 11.82 23.35
CA LYS A 279 -11.02 11.08 22.36
C LYS A 279 -12.49 11.51 22.35
N ARG A 280 -13.05 11.88 23.51
CA ARG A 280 -14.43 12.43 23.59
C ARG A 280 -14.53 13.79 22.88
N VAL A 281 -13.49 14.62 22.97
CA VAL A 281 -13.42 15.89 22.23
C VAL A 281 -13.32 15.64 20.73
N CYS A 282 -12.50 14.68 20.32
CA CYS A 282 -12.38 14.28 18.91
C CYS A 282 -13.68 13.70 18.35
N ARG A 283 -14.46 12.96 19.17
CA ARG A 283 -15.81 12.50 18.80
C ARG A 283 -16.74 13.67 18.48
N ALA A 284 -16.78 14.69 19.34
CA ALA A 284 -17.61 15.87 19.12
C ALA A 284 -17.17 16.66 17.87
N ASP A 285 -15.87 16.79 17.64
CA ASP A 285 -15.29 17.43 16.46
C ASP A 285 -15.62 16.65 15.16
N LEU A 286 -15.60 15.32 15.19
CA LEU A 286 -16.01 14.47 14.08
C LEU A 286 -17.49 14.69 13.72
N LEU A 287 -18.37 14.63 14.71
CA LEU A 287 -19.80 14.87 14.51
C LEU A 287 -20.08 16.25 13.93
N HIS A 288 -19.38 17.27 14.42
CA HIS A 288 -19.48 18.63 13.88
C HIS A 288 -18.99 18.71 12.42
N ALA A 289 -17.86 18.06 12.09
CA ALA A 289 -17.30 18.04 10.73
C ALA A 289 -18.26 17.38 9.72
N PHE A 290 -19.06 16.42 10.16
CA PHE A 290 -20.07 15.76 9.35
C PHE A 290 -21.48 16.39 9.44
N GLN A 291 -21.66 17.42 10.26
CA GLN A 291 -22.95 18.09 10.51
C GLN A 291 -24.00 17.15 11.10
N LEU A 292 -23.58 16.24 11.96
CA LEU A 292 -24.42 15.32 12.72
C LEU A 292 -24.65 15.88 14.12
N GLU A 293 -25.85 16.35 14.35
CA GLU A 293 -26.24 16.97 15.63
C GLU A 293 -27.02 15.99 16.50
N ASN A 294 -26.99 16.21 17.83
CA ASN A 294 -27.77 15.46 18.81
C ASN A 294 -27.54 13.93 18.86
N VAL A 295 -26.33 13.48 18.52
CA VAL A 295 -25.91 12.07 18.65
C VAL A 295 -25.57 11.80 20.12
N ALA A 296 -26.28 10.85 20.74
CA ALA A 296 -26.04 10.49 22.14
C ALA A 296 -24.66 9.82 22.32
N GLU A 297 -24.06 9.94 23.51
CA GLU A 297 -22.79 9.25 23.83
C GLU A 297 -22.92 7.72 23.82
N THR A 298 -24.14 7.22 23.93
CA THR A 298 -24.46 5.78 23.87
C THR A 298 -24.66 5.25 22.47
N THR A 299 -24.74 6.11 21.43
CA THR A 299 -24.87 5.73 20.02
C THR A 299 -23.49 5.59 19.42
N PRO A 300 -23.03 4.39 19.03
CA PRO A 300 -21.68 4.21 18.46
C PRO A 300 -21.54 4.83 17.09
N ILE A 301 -20.35 5.35 16.79
CA ILE A 301 -19.96 5.88 15.49
C ILE A 301 -19.09 4.85 14.75
N ILE A 302 -19.51 4.44 13.57
CA ILE A 302 -18.73 3.61 12.65
C ILE A 302 -18.06 4.52 11.60
N GLY A 303 -16.72 4.55 11.59
CA GLY A 303 -15.91 5.25 10.62
C GLY A 303 -15.58 4.39 9.42
N ILE A 304 -15.50 5.01 8.23
CA ILE A 304 -15.04 4.41 6.98
C ILE A 304 -14.14 5.42 6.27
N VAL A 305 -12.90 5.05 5.99
CA VAL A 305 -12.00 5.79 5.11
C VAL A 305 -11.44 4.84 4.07
N SER A 306 -11.81 5.02 2.80
CA SER A 306 -11.44 4.04 1.78
C SER A 306 -11.58 4.57 0.35
N ARG A 307 -10.84 3.95 -0.58
CA ARG A 307 -11.23 4.00 -2.00
C ARG A 307 -12.56 3.26 -2.16
N LEU A 308 -13.51 3.86 -2.84
CA LEU A 308 -14.81 3.22 -3.11
C LEU A 308 -14.68 2.29 -4.32
N ALA A 309 -14.32 1.03 -4.06
CA ALA A 309 -14.04 0.01 -5.07
C ALA A 309 -14.58 -1.35 -4.62
N THR A 310 -14.83 -2.25 -5.56
CA THR A 310 -15.31 -3.62 -5.29
C THR A 310 -14.40 -4.39 -4.34
N GLN A 311 -13.09 -4.21 -4.45
CA GLN A 311 -12.09 -4.80 -3.54
C GLN A 311 -12.42 -4.49 -2.07
N LYS A 312 -12.97 -3.32 -1.76
CA LYS A 312 -13.22 -2.86 -0.39
C LYS A 312 -14.53 -3.37 0.22
N GLY A 313 -15.27 -4.22 -0.52
CA GLY A 313 -16.43 -4.92 0.01
C GLY A 313 -17.69 -4.08 0.18
N PHE A 314 -17.79 -2.94 -0.52
CA PHE A 314 -18.97 -2.09 -0.43
C PHE A 314 -20.21 -2.68 -1.10
N ASP A 315 -20.05 -3.72 -1.91
CA ASP A 315 -21.15 -4.54 -2.46
C ASP A 315 -21.90 -5.33 -1.37
N ILE A 316 -21.23 -5.83 -0.34
CA ILE A 316 -21.90 -6.48 0.80
C ILE A 316 -22.44 -5.45 1.81
N VAL A 317 -21.80 -4.29 1.96
CA VAL A 317 -22.33 -3.17 2.77
C VAL A 317 -23.65 -2.67 2.19
N ALA A 318 -23.73 -2.52 0.86
CA ALA A 318 -24.95 -2.09 0.17
C ALA A 318 -26.15 -2.97 0.50
N GLN A 319 -25.95 -4.28 0.62
CA GLN A 319 -27.03 -5.24 0.88
C GLN A 319 -27.56 -5.17 2.32
N ILE A 320 -26.80 -4.61 3.25
CA ILE A 320 -27.21 -4.46 4.66
C ILE A 320 -27.44 -2.99 5.06
N ALA A 321 -27.27 -2.04 4.17
CA ALA A 321 -27.35 -0.60 4.48
C ALA A 321 -28.65 -0.21 5.19
N GLU A 322 -29.81 -0.68 4.72
CA GLU A 322 -31.10 -0.42 5.38
C GLU A 322 -31.17 -1.06 6.78
N LYS A 323 -30.71 -2.29 6.91
CA LYS A 323 -30.67 -2.98 8.21
C LYS A 323 -29.74 -2.28 9.19
N LEU A 324 -28.64 -1.69 8.72
CA LEU A 324 -27.74 -0.88 9.57
C LEU A 324 -28.42 0.41 10.01
N ALA A 325 -29.19 1.05 9.14
CA ALA A 325 -29.92 2.28 9.48
C ALA A 325 -31.07 2.06 10.51
N GLU A 326 -31.52 0.82 10.71
CA GLU A 326 -32.48 0.45 11.76
C GLU A 326 -31.81 0.35 13.15
N ARG A 327 -30.49 0.33 13.24
CA ARG A 327 -29.74 0.29 14.51
C ARG A 327 -29.53 1.72 15.02
N ASP A 328 -29.40 1.84 16.35
CA ASP A 328 -28.96 3.09 16.97
C ASP A 328 -27.44 3.28 16.78
N ILE A 329 -27.04 3.61 15.56
CA ILE A 329 -25.65 3.86 15.17
C ILE A 329 -25.54 5.09 14.26
N VAL A 330 -24.34 5.64 14.17
CA VAL A 330 -23.97 6.64 13.18
C VAL A 330 -22.87 6.11 12.28
N VAL A 331 -22.97 6.35 10.98
CA VAL A 331 -21.94 6.02 9.99
C VAL A 331 -21.35 7.30 9.40
N THR A 332 -20.04 7.46 9.52
CA THR A 332 -19.28 8.54 8.88
C THR A 332 -18.34 7.96 7.83
N ALA A 333 -18.44 8.38 6.59
CA ALA A 333 -17.64 7.84 5.50
C ALA A 333 -16.87 8.93 4.73
N LEU A 334 -15.61 8.66 4.43
CA LEU A 334 -14.75 9.47 3.55
C LEU A 334 -14.17 8.57 2.46
N GLY A 335 -14.36 8.94 1.20
CA GLY A 335 -13.75 8.21 0.10
C GLY A 335 -14.19 8.69 -1.27
N SER A 336 -13.56 8.13 -2.29
CA SER A 336 -13.96 8.33 -3.69
C SER A 336 -13.49 7.13 -4.52
N GLY A 337 -14.08 6.94 -5.69
CA GLY A 337 -13.70 5.84 -6.56
C GLY A 337 -14.71 5.54 -7.65
N ASP A 338 -15.26 4.34 -7.65
CA ASP A 338 -16.25 3.92 -8.60
C ASP A 338 -17.56 4.72 -8.41
N PRO A 339 -18.08 5.37 -9.47
CA PRO A 339 -19.34 6.12 -9.42
C PRO A 339 -20.54 5.31 -8.90
N TYR A 340 -20.54 4.00 -9.11
CA TYR A 340 -21.58 3.13 -8.56
C TYR A 340 -21.61 3.18 -7.02
N TYR A 341 -20.46 3.00 -6.37
CA TYR A 341 -20.39 3.06 -4.92
C TYR A 341 -20.54 4.49 -4.38
N GLU A 342 -20.03 5.51 -5.08
CA GLU A 342 -20.29 6.89 -4.67
C GLU A 342 -21.80 7.22 -4.65
N ASN A 343 -22.54 6.79 -5.67
CA ASN A 343 -23.99 6.96 -5.71
C ASN A 343 -24.69 6.19 -4.61
N LEU A 344 -24.27 4.96 -4.36
CA LEU A 344 -24.81 4.13 -3.28
C LEU A 344 -24.69 4.82 -1.91
N PHE A 345 -23.52 5.32 -1.56
CA PHE A 345 -23.31 6.05 -0.31
C PHE A 345 -24.06 7.39 -0.27
N ARG A 346 -24.19 8.08 -1.41
CA ARG A 346 -24.96 9.31 -1.52
C ARG A 346 -26.44 9.07 -1.26
N ASP A 347 -27.01 8.02 -1.87
CA ASP A 347 -28.40 7.63 -1.69
C ASP A 347 -28.66 7.17 -0.26
N TRP A 348 -27.73 6.43 0.35
CA TRP A 348 -27.84 6.00 1.75
C TRP A 348 -27.88 7.19 2.70
N ALA A 349 -26.93 8.13 2.56
CA ALA A 349 -26.90 9.37 3.35
C ALA A 349 -28.16 10.25 3.11
N PHE A 350 -28.67 10.30 1.88
CA PHE A 350 -29.89 11.05 1.56
C PHE A 350 -31.13 10.47 2.24
N ARG A 351 -31.24 9.14 2.33
CA ARG A 351 -32.36 8.46 2.99
C ARG A 351 -32.28 8.49 4.52
N HIS A 352 -31.07 8.54 5.08
CA HIS A 352 -30.82 8.48 6.52
C HIS A 352 -29.93 9.63 7.01
N PRO A 353 -30.30 10.90 6.79
CA PRO A 353 -29.41 12.05 7.03
C PRO A 353 -29.07 12.30 8.50
N ALA A 354 -29.80 11.72 9.44
CA ALA A 354 -29.54 11.82 10.89
C ALA A 354 -28.49 10.82 11.39
N SER A 355 -28.22 9.74 10.62
CA SER A 355 -27.34 8.65 11.04
C SER A 355 -26.24 8.28 10.03
N VAL A 356 -26.33 8.76 8.78
CA VAL A 356 -25.32 8.47 7.74
C VAL A 356 -24.84 9.76 7.11
N ALA A 357 -23.56 10.02 7.18
CA ALA A 357 -22.94 11.17 6.55
C ALA A 357 -21.69 10.78 5.75
N VAL A 358 -21.56 11.31 4.54
CA VAL A 358 -20.51 10.94 3.60
C VAL A 358 -19.83 12.19 3.05
N ARG A 359 -18.50 12.13 2.90
CA ARG A 359 -17.70 13.12 2.18
C ARG A 359 -16.94 12.41 1.05
N PHE A 360 -17.02 12.99 -0.15
CA PHE A 360 -16.33 12.43 -1.33
C PHE A 360 -15.03 13.15 -1.60
N GLY A 361 -14.02 12.40 -2.03
CA GLY A 361 -12.69 12.89 -2.31
C GLY A 361 -11.64 12.44 -1.30
N TYR A 362 -10.43 12.97 -1.46
CA TYR A 362 -9.33 12.77 -0.53
C TYR A 362 -9.25 13.97 0.44
N ASN A 363 -9.24 13.71 1.73
CA ASN A 363 -9.06 14.71 2.77
C ASN A 363 -8.31 14.08 3.96
N GLU A 364 -7.02 14.37 4.06
CA GLU A 364 -6.14 13.80 5.07
C GLU A 364 -6.56 14.22 6.49
N VAL A 365 -6.85 15.50 6.71
CA VAL A 365 -7.30 15.99 8.02
C VAL A 365 -8.58 15.29 8.48
N LEU A 366 -9.53 15.11 7.56
CA LEU A 366 -10.78 14.43 7.88
C LEU A 366 -10.57 12.93 8.15
N SER A 367 -9.59 12.28 7.50
CA SER A 367 -9.26 10.89 7.81
C SER A 367 -8.74 10.73 9.24
N HIS A 368 -7.85 11.62 9.70
CA HIS A 368 -7.39 11.64 11.10
C HIS A 368 -8.54 11.89 12.09
N LYS A 369 -9.47 12.78 11.75
CA LYS A 369 -10.66 13.03 12.59
C LYS A 369 -11.58 11.80 12.68
N ILE A 370 -11.75 11.03 11.59
CA ILE A 370 -12.53 9.79 11.61
C ILE A 370 -11.84 8.75 12.49
N GLU A 371 -10.52 8.54 12.32
CA GLU A 371 -9.76 7.59 13.13
C GLU A 371 -9.80 7.95 14.62
N ALA A 372 -9.76 9.24 14.97
CA ALA A 372 -9.77 9.67 16.35
C ALA A 372 -11.15 9.74 16.98
N GLY A 373 -12.17 10.12 16.20
CA GLY A 373 -13.52 10.42 16.72
C GLY A 373 -14.52 9.27 16.63
N ALA A 374 -14.30 8.29 15.73
CA ALA A 374 -15.16 7.12 15.65
C ALA A 374 -14.91 6.15 16.82
N ASP A 375 -15.91 5.31 17.11
CA ASP A 375 -15.81 4.24 18.09
C ASP A 375 -15.33 2.93 17.42
N MET A 376 -15.80 2.69 16.21
CA MET A 376 -15.52 1.52 15.38
C MET A 376 -15.03 1.95 14.02
N PHE A 377 -14.23 1.11 13.35
CA PHE A 377 -13.75 1.35 11.99
C PHE A 377 -14.01 0.13 11.11
N LEU A 378 -14.73 0.32 10.00
CA LEU A 378 -15.22 -0.77 9.17
C LEU A 378 -14.35 -1.01 7.94
N MET A 379 -13.82 -2.22 7.78
CA MET A 379 -13.03 -2.67 6.63
C MET A 379 -13.50 -4.04 6.13
N PRO A 380 -14.62 -4.13 5.37
CA PRO A 380 -15.21 -5.39 4.92
C PRO A 380 -14.57 -5.90 3.62
N SER A 381 -13.28 -5.71 3.45
CA SER A 381 -12.56 -5.94 2.19
C SER A 381 -12.69 -7.37 1.68
N ARG A 382 -12.91 -7.53 0.36
CA ARG A 382 -12.88 -8.82 -0.33
C ARG A 382 -11.51 -9.46 -0.23
N TYR A 383 -10.48 -8.67 -0.38
CA TYR A 383 -9.08 -8.99 -0.06
C TYR A 383 -8.35 -7.70 0.33
N GLU A 384 -7.38 -7.81 1.24
CA GLU A 384 -6.61 -6.66 1.72
C GLU A 384 -5.16 -7.07 1.95
N PRO A 385 -4.25 -6.83 0.99
CA PRO A 385 -2.87 -7.27 1.09
C PRO A 385 -2.19 -6.92 2.40
N SER A 386 -2.33 -5.68 2.85
CA SER A 386 -1.83 -5.20 4.13
C SER A 386 -2.90 -4.48 4.93
N GLY A 387 -3.52 -3.45 4.32
CA GLY A 387 -4.28 -2.46 5.08
C GLY A 387 -3.36 -1.61 5.98
N LEU A 388 -3.70 -0.35 6.15
CA LEU A 388 -3.03 0.55 7.09
C LEU A 388 -4.03 1.11 8.10
N ASN A 389 -5.26 1.37 7.67
CA ASN A 389 -6.26 2.03 8.51
C ASN A 389 -6.61 1.23 9.76
N GLN A 390 -6.64 -0.11 9.72
CA GLN A 390 -6.84 -0.91 10.93
C GLN A 390 -5.73 -0.69 11.97
N MET A 391 -4.49 -0.50 11.51
CA MET A 391 -3.37 -0.23 12.42
C MET A 391 -3.42 1.21 12.97
N TYR A 392 -3.89 2.17 12.14
CA TYR A 392 -4.19 3.52 12.62
C TYR A 392 -5.32 3.50 13.65
N SER A 393 -6.44 2.82 13.33
CA SER A 393 -7.58 2.66 14.23
C SER A 393 -7.16 2.08 15.58
N LEU A 394 -6.37 1.01 15.58
CA LEU A 394 -5.84 0.42 16.82
C LEU A 394 -5.05 1.45 17.63
N LYS A 395 -4.15 2.21 17.00
CA LYS A 395 -3.34 3.25 17.66
C LYS A 395 -4.22 4.36 18.25
N TYR A 396 -5.32 4.71 17.57
CA TYR A 396 -6.26 5.75 18.00
C TYR A 396 -7.35 5.23 18.95
N GLY A 397 -7.31 3.93 19.33
CA GLY A 397 -8.33 3.33 20.19
C GLY A 397 -9.70 3.24 19.53
N THR A 398 -9.76 3.25 18.21
CA THR A 398 -10.94 2.99 17.42
C THR A 398 -10.94 1.52 17.05
N VAL A 399 -12.05 0.82 17.37
CA VAL A 399 -12.06 -0.65 17.27
C VAL A 399 -12.34 -1.11 15.85
N PRO A 400 -11.42 -1.85 15.19
CA PRO A 400 -11.64 -2.32 13.83
C PRO A 400 -12.65 -3.47 13.77
N ILE A 401 -13.54 -3.41 12.77
CA ILE A 401 -14.42 -4.51 12.34
C ILE A 401 -13.94 -4.88 10.93
N VAL A 402 -13.34 -6.04 10.77
CA VAL A 402 -12.63 -6.41 9.54
C VAL A 402 -13.01 -7.79 9.04
N ARG A 403 -12.84 -8.02 7.73
CA ARG A 403 -12.81 -9.40 7.23
C ARG A 403 -11.46 -10.04 7.53
N ALA A 404 -11.46 -11.32 7.88
CA ALA A 404 -10.25 -12.13 8.12
C ALA A 404 -9.55 -12.46 6.79
N THR A 405 -8.80 -11.50 6.24
CA THR A 405 -8.02 -11.63 4.99
C THR A 405 -6.76 -10.78 5.04
N GLY A 406 -5.67 -11.28 4.48
CA GLY A 406 -4.40 -10.58 4.33
C GLY A 406 -3.93 -9.90 5.62
N GLY A 407 -3.48 -8.65 5.50
CA GLY A 407 -2.98 -7.89 6.66
C GLY A 407 -4.04 -7.56 7.71
N LEU A 408 -5.33 -7.62 7.39
CA LEU A 408 -6.39 -7.45 8.38
C LEU A 408 -6.41 -8.62 9.36
N ASP A 409 -6.24 -9.84 8.84
CA ASP A 409 -6.19 -11.05 9.67
C ASP A 409 -4.92 -11.10 10.53
N ASP A 410 -3.79 -10.61 10.01
CA ASP A 410 -2.51 -10.55 10.70
C ASP A 410 -2.47 -9.52 11.84
N THR A 411 -3.27 -8.45 11.76
CA THR A 411 -3.15 -7.28 12.66
C THR A 411 -4.29 -7.14 13.66
N VAL A 412 -5.47 -7.71 13.36
CA VAL A 412 -6.62 -7.65 14.25
C VAL A 412 -6.81 -9.00 14.93
N GLU A 413 -6.77 -9.01 16.26
CA GLU A 413 -7.07 -10.17 17.07
C GLU A 413 -8.55 -10.16 17.47
N GLU A 414 -9.22 -11.31 17.33
CA GLU A 414 -10.63 -11.47 17.65
C GLU A 414 -10.93 -11.17 19.13
N TRP A 415 -11.97 -10.36 19.40
CA TRP A 415 -12.36 -10.00 20.76
C TRP A 415 -12.95 -11.18 21.53
N GLY A 416 -12.31 -11.52 22.64
CA GLY A 416 -12.78 -12.53 23.59
C GLY A 416 -13.20 -11.90 24.93
N PRO A 417 -14.48 -11.54 25.13
CA PRO A 417 -14.91 -10.78 26.30
C PRO A 417 -14.64 -11.49 27.63
N VAL A 418 -14.75 -12.81 27.68
CA VAL A 418 -14.51 -13.60 28.92
C VAL A 418 -13.06 -13.50 29.37
N LYS A 419 -12.11 -13.54 28.45
CA LYS A 419 -10.67 -13.42 28.75
C LYS A 419 -10.21 -11.97 28.76
N GLY A 420 -10.95 -11.07 28.12
CA GLY A 420 -10.60 -9.65 27.93
C GLY A 420 -9.36 -9.48 27.04
N ILE A 421 -9.19 -10.35 26.05
CA ILE A 421 -8.13 -10.34 25.04
C ILE A 421 -8.72 -10.03 23.67
N GLY A 422 -7.86 -9.63 22.72
CA GLY A 422 -8.25 -9.25 21.38
C GLY A 422 -8.24 -7.73 21.19
N THR A 423 -8.30 -7.30 19.94
CA THR A 423 -8.13 -5.90 19.53
C THR A 423 -9.23 -5.40 18.61
N GLY A 424 -10.12 -6.28 18.13
CA GLY A 424 -11.21 -5.93 17.23
C GLY A 424 -12.14 -7.11 16.95
N PHE A 425 -12.90 -6.99 15.88
CA PHE A 425 -13.90 -7.97 15.46
C PHE A 425 -13.58 -8.47 14.04
N LYS A 426 -13.67 -9.82 13.85
CA LYS A 426 -13.34 -10.45 12.56
C LYS A 426 -14.45 -11.37 12.08
N PHE A 427 -14.92 -11.17 10.86
CA PHE A 427 -15.79 -12.11 10.15
C PHE A 427 -15.02 -12.85 9.03
N ALA A 428 -15.34 -14.11 8.78
CA ALA A 428 -14.63 -14.94 7.81
C ALA A 428 -15.26 -14.94 6.41
N GLY A 429 -16.56 -15.16 6.32
CA GLY A 429 -17.28 -15.29 5.04
C GLY A 429 -17.46 -13.93 4.36
N PHE A 430 -17.16 -13.86 3.06
CA PHE A 430 -17.45 -12.65 2.29
C PHE A 430 -18.93 -12.64 1.89
N ASN A 431 -19.81 -12.35 2.85
CA ASN A 431 -21.25 -12.24 2.63
C ASN A 431 -21.88 -11.21 3.59
N PRO A 432 -23.08 -10.67 3.24
CA PRO A 432 -23.73 -9.61 4.02
C PRO A 432 -24.16 -10.03 5.43
N LEU A 433 -24.49 -11.32 5.65
CA LEU A 433 -24.98 -11.80 6.94
C LEU A 433 -23.85 -11.88 7.96
N ASP A 434 -22.71 -12.48 7.59
CA ASP A 434 -21.54 -12.54 8.47
C ASP A 434 -21.07 -11.14 8.87
N LEU A 435 -21.08 -10.19 7.91
CA LEU A 435 -20.76 -8.79 8.18
C LEU A 435 -21.75 -8.16 9.19
N LEU A 436 -23.05 -8.37 8.98
CA LEU A 436 -24.08 -7.79 9.85
C LEU A 436 -24.00 -8.36 11.27
N GLU A 437 -23.83 -9.68 11.40
CA GLU A 437 -23.67 -10.35 12.69
C GLU A 437 -22.46 -9.81 13.45
N GLU A 438 -21.34 -9.57 12.75
CA GLU A 438 -20.13 -9.05 13.39
C GLU A 438 -20.28 -7.59 13.83
N ILE A 439 -20.98 -6.76 13.02
CA ILE A 439 -21.32 -5.40 13.43
C ILE A 439 -22.23 -5.42 14.65
N ASP A 440 -23.25 -6.28 14.69
CA ASP A 440 -24.17 -6.40 15.83
C ASP A 440 -23.42 -6.84 17.11
N ARG A 441 -22.45 -7.77 17.01
CA ARG A 441 -21.55 -8.14 18.12
C ARG A 441 -20.71 -6.96 18.62
N ALA A 442 -20.19 -6.14 17.70
CA ALA A 442 -19.42 -4.97 18.07
C ALA A 442 -20.27 -3.91 18.76
N ILE A 443 -21.52 -3.69 18.31
CA ILE A 443 -22.50 -2.79 18.96
C ILE A 443 -22.82 -3.30 20.37
N GLU A 444 -23.08 -4.59 20.55
CA GLU A 444 -23.31 -5.18 21.88
C GLU A 444 -22.12 -4.95 22.82
N ALA A 445 -20.89 -5.21 22.35
CA ALA A 445 -19.67 -4.99 23.11
C ALA A 445 -19.45 -3.51 23.48
N PHE A 446 -19.87 -2.56 22.63
CA PHE A 446 -19.77 -1.13 22.90
C PHE A 446 -20.59 -0.70 24.13
N HIS A 447 -21.69 -1.38 24.40
CA HIS A 447 -22.53 -1.09 25.57
C HIS A 447 -21.95 -1.64 26.88
N ASP A 448 -21.05 -2.64 26.85
CA ASP A 448 -20.21 -2.99 28.00
C ASP A 448 -19.03 -2.01 28.14
N LYS A 449 -19.23 -0.92 28.85
CA LYS A 449 -18.23 0.15 28.97
C LYS A 449 -16.89 -0.31 29.52
N THR A 450 -16.85 -1.32 30.39
CA THR A 450 -15.63 -1.86 30.96
C THR A 450 -14.87 -2.72 29.95
N GLY A 451 -15.59 -3.64 29.28
CA GLY A 451 -15.04 -4.46 28.22
C GLY A 451 -14.55 -3.62 27.04
N TRP A 452 -15.34 -2.62 26.62
CA TRP A 452 -14.98 -1.73 25.53
C TRP A 452 -13.71 -0.93 25.81
N LEU A 453 -13.60 -0.34 27.01
CA LEU A 453 -12.39 0.38 27.41
C LEU A 453 -11.14 -0.54 27.40
N ARG A 454 -11.29 -1.80 27.80
CA ARG A 454 -10.22 -2.79 27.76
C ARG A 454 -9.83 -3.10 26.32
N LEU A 455 -10.82 -3.33 25.45
CA LEU A 455 -10.62 -3.59 24.02
C LEU A 455 -9.84 -2.45 23.33
N MET A 456 -10.27 -1.20 23.53
CA MET A 456 -9.56 -0.01 23.05
C MET A 456 -8.11 0.02 23.52
N ARG A 457 -7.86 -0.22 24.81
CA ARG A 457 -6.50 -0.22 25.40
C ARG A 457 -5.63 -1.36 24.88
N ASN A 458 -6.21 -2.52 24.59
CA ASN A 458 -5.50 -3.62 23.95
C ASN A 458 -4.99 -3.20 22.57
N GLY A 459 -5.86 -2.60 21.73
CA GLY A 459 -5.50 -2.08 20.42
C GLY A 459 -4.39 -1.03 20.51
N MET A 460 -4.55 -0.04 21.38
CA MET A 460 -3.53 1.03 21.58
C MET A 460 -2.19 0.52 22.11
N ALA A 461 -2.14 -0.68 22.70
CA ALA A 461 -0.91 -1.29 23.15
C ALA A 461 -0.10 -1.94 22.03
N MET A 462 -0.71 -2.20 20.88
CA MET A 462 -0.03 -2.81 19.74
C MET A 462 1.02 -1.86 19.15
N ASN A 463 2.13 -2.44 18.70
CA ASN A 463 3.20 -1.67 18.07
C ASN A 463 3.45 -2.19 16.65
N TYR A 464 2.99 -1.42 15.69
CA TYR A 464 3.19 -1.65 14.26
C TYR A 464 4.19 -0.68 13.64
N SER A 465 5.16 -0.14 14.42
CA SER A 465 6.22 0.70 13.85
C SER A 465 7.08 -0.06 12.85
N TRP A 466 7.78 0.67 11.99
CA TRP A 466 8.67 0.09 10.97
C TRP A 466 9.91 -0.63 11.54
N SER A 467 10.19 -0.57 12.84
CA SER A 467 11.41 -1.16 13.43
C SER A 467 11.48 -2.69 13.25
N ALA A 468 10.39 -3.41 13.51
CA ALA A 468 10.35 -4.86 13.34
C ALA A 468 10.33 -5.28 11.86
N PRO A 469 9.45 -4.72 10.98
CA PRO A 469 9.48 -5.01 9.56
C PRO A 469 10.84 -4.72 8.90
N ALA A 470 11.48 -3.59 9.20
CA ALA A 470 12.79 -3.27 8.66
C ALA A 470 13.84 -4.34 8.99
N SER A 471 13.82 -4.87 10.21
CA SER A 471 14.73 -5.96 10.62
C SER A 471 14.44 -7.28 9.90
N GLU A 472 13.16 -7.55 9.55
CA GLU A 472 12.79 -8.71 8.73
C GLU A 472 13.29 -8.54 7.29
N TYR A 473 13.14 -7.35 6.69
CA TYR A 473 13.68 -7.04 5.36
C TYR A 473 15.20 -7.20 5.29
N VAL A 474 15.94 -6.78 6.33
CA VAL A 474 17.42 -6.96 6.37
C VAL A 474 17.80 -8.41 6.22
N LYS A 475 17.09 -9.34 6.88
CA LYS A 475 17.35 -10.80 6.75
C LYS A 475 17.14 -11.28 5.30
N VAL A 476 16.07 -10.80 4.65
CA VAL A 476 15.79 -11.15 3.25
C VAL A 476 16.87 -10.60 2.32
N TYR A 477 17.37 -9.39 2.57
CA TYR A 477 18.48 -8.82 1.80
C TYR A 477 19.78 -9.63 1.96
N GLU A 478 20.10 -10.05 3.18
CA GLU A 478 21.25 -10.91 3.45
C GLU A 478 21.12 -12.27 2.76
N GLU A 479 19.94 -12.87 2.77
CA GLU A 479 19.67 -14.11 2.05
C GLU A 479 19.82 -13.94 0.53
N ALA A 480 19.28 -12.84 -0.03
CA ALA A 480 19.38 -12.55 -1.45
C ALA A 480 20.84 -12.30 -1.88
N ALA A 481 21.61 -11.54 -1.09
CA ALA A 481 23.02 -11.26 -1.36
C ALA A 481 23.87 -12.54 -1.39
N ARG A 482 23.67 -13.46 -0.44
CA ARG A 482 24.38 -14.77 -0.41
C ARG A 482 24.14 -15.63 -1.65
N LEU A 483 23.09 -15.42 -2.41
CA LEU A 483 22.85 -16.12 -3.67
C LEU A 483 23.72 -15.56 -4.81
N ARG A 484 24.43 -14.45 -4.58
CA ARG A 484 25.26 -13.74 -5.57
C ARG A 484 26.74 -13.72 -5.21
N ASP A 485 27.11 -14.13 -3.99
CA ASP A 485 28.48 -14.41 -3.59
C ASP A 485 28.96 -15.74 -4.25
#